data_060820f4be3870ac6f8eaa8dd8438bd3
#
_entry.id   060820f4be3870ac6f8eaa8dd8438bd3
#
_cell.length_a   1.000
_cell.length_b   1.000
_cell.length_c   1.000
_cell.angle_alpha   90.00
_cell.angle_beta   90.00
_cell.angle_gamma   90.00
#
_symmetry.space_group_name_H-M   'P 1'
#
loop_
_entity.id
_entity.type
_entity.pdbx_description
1 polymer ?
#
loop_
_entity_poly.entity_id
_entity_poly.type
_entity_poly.pdbx_seq_one_letter_code
_entity_poly.pdbx_strand_id
1 'polypeptide(L)'
;MNTIYTGTPDSRLYKEVLGKTIGELLEADEKVVYLDADLMSCIGTAKLPDKFDRAVNCGIAESNMIGIAGGVAAAGMKPICHSFGPFASRRCFDQLFLSAGYGKNDITVIGSDPGITAAFNGGTHMPFEDVALYRTIPTAIICDTTDVTMLRAFLFMAKDMPGVKFVRVGRKTSYPVYPEDTEFKVGKGFVLRDGTDATIIASGIMVHEALQAAIKLEAEGISVAVIDPFTIKPLDTELVLEYAKKTGAIVTAENHNKIGGLYSAVKETLDGEAKTGYVAIEDEFGEVGPQDYLRTRFDLTDDHIVRVVKETIAKKG
;
A
#
# COMPACT_ATOMS: atom_id res chain seq x y z
N MET A 1 -9.13 -15.58 -9.47
CA MET A 1 -7.96 -15.20 -10.31
C MET A 1 -6.88 -16.26 -10.20
N ASN A 2 -6.11 -16.54 -11.26
CA ASN A 2 -4.94 -17.43 -11.15
C ASN A 2 -3.74 -16.59 -10.64
N THR A 3 -3.33 -16.80 -9.40
CA THR A 3 -2.11 -16.18 -8.88
C THR A 3 -0.88 -16.97 -9.34
N ILE A 4 0.28 -16.29 -9.42
CA ILE A 4 1.58 -16.94 -9.67
C ILE A 4 2.36 -17.16 -8.37
N TYR A 5 1.70 -16.97 -7.23
CA TYR A 5 2.33 -17.06 -5.92
C TYR A 5 2.86 -18.45 -5.60
N THR A 6 4.14 -18.54 -5.26
CA THR A 6 4.82 -19.79 -4.88
C THR A 6 5.46 -19.72 -3.50
N GLY A 7 5.40 -18.56 -2.82
CA GLY A 7 6.13 -18.31 -1.59
C GLY A 7 7.64 -18.04 -1.79
N THR A 8 8.10 -17.96 -3.06
CA THR A 8 9.49 -17.65 -3.40
C THR A 8 9.63 -16.14 -3.63
N PRO A 9 10.65 -15.46 -3.07
CA PRO A 9 10.89 -14.05 -3.30
C PRO A 9 11.15 -13.73 -4.77
N ASP A 10 10.71 -12.55 -5.25
CA ASP A 10 11.02 -12.04 -6.57
C ASP A 10 12.53 -11.77 -6.69
N SER A 11 13.09 -12.03 -7.84
CA SER A 11 14.48 -11.67 -8.17
C SER A 11 14.67 -10.16 -8.36
N ARG A 12 13.60 -9.43 -8.65
CA ARG A 12 13.58 -7.98 -8.84
C ARG A 12 13.40 -7.26 -7.52
N LEU A 13 14.12 -6.16 -7.31
CA LEU A 13 13.91 -5.29 -6.16
C LEU A 13 12.90 -4.20 -6.50
N TYR A 14 12.03 -3.87 -5.53
CA TYR A 14 11.08 -2.76 -5.69
C TYR A 14 11.74 -1.47 -6.17
N LYS A 15 12.89 -1.08 -5.57
CA LYS A 15 13.62 0.14 -5.94
C LYS A 15 14.06 0.16 -7.41
N GLU A 16 14.41 -1.00 -7.98
CA GLU A 16 14.87 -1.11 -9.37
C GLU A 16 13.68 -0.95 -10.32
N VAL A 17 12.58 -1.64 -10.03
CA VAL A 17 11.34 -1.54 -10.82
C VAL A 17 10.75 -0.14 -10.72
N LEU A 18 10.76 0.47 -9.52
CA LEU A 18 10.27 1.83 -9.31
C LEU A 18 11.07 2.85 -10.11
N GLY A 19 12.42 2.83 -9.99
CA GLY A 19 13.28 3.76 -10.74
C GLY A 19 13.14 3.61 -12.26
N LYS A 20 13.07 2.36 -12.75
CA LYS A 20 12.81 2.06 -14.16
C LYS A 20 11.45 2.59 -14.61
N THR A 21 10.40 2.34 -13.84
CA THR A 21 9.03 2.77 -14.17
C THR A 21 8.91 4.28 -14.23
N ILE A 22 9.50 5.03 -13.29
CA ILE A 22 9.51 6.50 -13.31
C ILE A 22 10.27 7.01 -14.57
N GLY A 23 11.40 6.39 -14.91
CA GLY A 23 12.13 6.72 -16.13
C GLY A 23 11.30 6.52 -17.39
N GLU A 24 10.61 5.40 -17.52
CA GLU A 24 9.71 5.09 -18.64
C GLU A 24 8.52 6.08 -18.72
N LEU A 25 7.97 6.49 -17.59
CA LEU A 25 6.90 7.49 -17.54
C LEU A 25 7.37 8.86 -18.01
N LEU A 26 8.56 9.29 -17.60
CA LEU A 26 9.20 10.53 -18.07
C LEU A 26 9.50 10.51 -19.57
N GLU A 27 9.88 9.36 -20.10
CA GLU A 27 10.19 9.18 -21.54
C GLU A 27 8.91 9.18 -22.38
N ALA A 28 7.85 8.53 -21.89
CA ALA A 28 6.60 8.35 -22.62
C ALA A 28 5.67 9.57 -22.60
N ASP A 29 5.79 10.48 -21.62
CA ASP A 29 4.88 11.62 -21.47
C ASP A 29 5.63 12.87 -21.00
N GLU A 30 5.72 13.88 -21.89
CA GLU A 30 6.40 15.16 -21.60
C GLU A 30 5.74 15.97 -20.48
N LYS A 31 4.51 15.66 -20.11
CA LYS A 31 3.81 16.30 -18.99
C LYS A 31 4.19 15.71 -17.63
N VAL A 32 4.77 14.53 -17.59
CA VAL A 32 5.21 13.90 -16.32
C VAL A 32 6.40 14.68 -15.77
N VAL A 33 6.31 15.06 -14.49
CA VAL A 33 7.38 15.70 -13.71
C VAL A 33 7.65 14.84 -12.48
N TYR A 34 8.92 14.49 -12.25
CA TYR A 34 9.33 13.76 -11.06
C TYR A 34 9.99 14.70 -10.06
N LEU A 35 9.49 14.72 -8.82
CA LEU A 35 9.98 15.52 -7.71
C LEU A 35 10.41 14.61 -6.56
N ASP A 36 11.59 14.82 -6.01
CA ASP A 36 12.14 13.98 -4.95
C ASP A 36 12.69 14.82 -3.80
N ALA A 37 12.48 14.36 -2.57
CA ALA A 37 12.96 15.04 -1.37
C ALA A 37 14.33 14.49 -0.91
N ASP A 38 15.31 14.51 -1.80
CA ASP A 38 16.73 14.12 -1.57
C ASP A 38 16.92 12.62 -1.28
N LEU A 39 16.06 11.77 -1.84
CA LEU A 39 16.08 10.32 -1.64
C LEU A 39 16.22 9.50 -2.94
N MET A 40 16.56 10.14 -4.05
CA MET A 40 16.67 9.50 -5.37
C MET A 40 17.57 8.25 -5.37
N SER A 41 18.66 8.25 -4.59
CA SER A 41 19.55 7.08 -4.48
C SER A 41 18.88 5.87 -3.81
N CYS A 42 17.88 6.10 -2.98
CA CYS A 42 17.18 5.05 -2.25
C CYS A 42 16.26 4.22 -3.12
N ILE A 43 15.73 4.80 -4.20
CA ILE A 43 14.71 4.16 -5.06
C ILE A 43 15.11 4.05 -6.53
N GLY A 44 16.39 4.17 -6.84
CA GLY A 44 16.91 3.92 -8.18
C GLY A 44 16.69 5.05 -9.19
N THR A 45 16.34 6.27 -8.75
CA THR A 45 16.08 7.43 -9.62
C THR A 45 17.23 8.43 -9.71
N ALA A 46 18.38 8.17 -9.05
CA ALA A 46 19.49 9.11 -8.95
C ALA A 46 20.07 9.62 -10.29
N LYS A 47 19.92 8.84 -11.35
CA LYS A 47 20.42 9.20 -12.70
C LYS A 47 19.36 9.84 -13.60
N LEU A 48 18.13 10.01 -13.12
CA LEU A 48 17.06 10.61 -13.92
C LEU A 48 17.29 12.10 -14.22
N PRO A 49 17.84 12.92 -13.30
CA PRO A 49 18.16 14.32 -13.60
C PRO A 49 19.20 14.49 -14.73
N ASP A 50 20.09 13.52 -14.94
CA ASP A 50 21.07 13.56 -16.03
C ASP A 50 20.42 13.41 -17.41
N LYS A 51 19.18 12.89 -17.48
CA LYS A 51 18.45 12.60 -18.71
C LYS A 51 17.23 13.48 -18.91
N PHE A 52 16.63 13.95 -17.83
CA PHE A 52 15.35 14.65 -17.85
C PHE A 52 15.38 15.90 -16.96
N ASP A 53 15.32 17.08 -17.52
CA ASP A 53 15.19 18.35 -16.77
C ASP A 53 13.94 18.39 -15.90
N ARG A 54 12.99 17.49 -16.15
CA ARG A 54 11.74 17.31 -15.38
C ARG A 54 11.87 16.33 -14.20
N ALA A 55 13.05 15.83 -13.94
CA ALA A 55 13.37 15.06 -12.75
C ALA A 55 14.19 15.94 -11.79
N VAL A 56 13.54 16.42 -10.75
CA VAL A 56 14.08 17.48 -9.87
C VAL A 56 14.25 16.97 -8.44
N ASN A 57 15.46 17.17 -7.89
CA ASN A 57 15.69 17.03 -6.46
C ASN A 57 15.32 18.34 -5.75
N CYS A 58 14.28 18.29 -4.92
CA CYS A 58 13.77 19.44 -4.16
C CYS A 58 14.51 19.67 -2.84
N GLY A 59 15.51 18.85 -2.51
CA GLY A 59 16.14 18.83 -1.20
C GLY A 59 15.25 18.23 -0.11
N ILE A 60 15.71 18.20 1.14
CA ILE A 60 14.94 17.69 2.29
C ILE A 60 13.85 18.73 2.66
N ALA A 61 12.82 18.85 1.81
CA ALA A 61 11.81 19.90 1.92
C ALA A 61 10.44 19.41 1.41
N GLU A 62 9.88 18.37 2.02
CA GLU A 62 8.67 17.68 1.52
C GLU A 62 7.45 18.58 1.44
N SER A 63 7.23 19.46 2.41
CA SER A 63 6.13 20.45 2.36
C SER A 63 6.26 21.38 1.14
N ASN A 64 7.48 21.85 0.85
CA ASN A 64 7.76 22.65 -0.34
C ASN A 64 7.57 21.84 -1.62
N MET A 65 8.07 20.60 -1.66
CA MET A 65 7.92 19.69 -2.80
C MET A 65 6.42 19.49 -3.16
N ILE A 66 5.57 19.25 -2.16
CA ILE A 66 4.13 19.09 -2.40
C ILE A 66 3.47 20.41 -2.84
N GLY A 67 3.92 21.55 -2.27
CA GLY A 67 3.47 22.86 -2.74
C GLY A 67 3.84 23.11 -4.22
N ILE A 68 5.08 22.78 -4.61
CA ILE A 68 5.55 22.83 -6.00
C ILE A 68 4.70 21.90 -6.86
N ALA A 69 4.45 20.67 -6.43
CA ALA A 69 3.64 19.69 -7.15
C ALA A 69 2.21 20.22 -7.43
N GLY A 70 1.59 20.84 -6.42
CA GLY A 70 0.28 21.50 -6.60
C GLY A 70 0.31 22.57 -7.70
N GLY A 71 1.33 23.44 -7.71
CA GLY A 71 1.51 24.45 -8.73
C GLY A 71 1.80 23.88 -10.13
N VAL A 72 2.63 22.86 -10.20
CA VAL A 72 2.97 22.11 -11.43
C VAL A 72 1.72 21.42 -12.00
N ALA A 73 0.88 20.82 -11.14
CA ALA A 73 -0.39 20.21 -11.55
C ALA A 73 -1.40 21.26 -12.05
N ALA A 74 -1.50 22.41 -11.37
CA ALA A 74 -2.35 23.52 -11.80
C ALA A 74 -1.93 24.10 -13.16
N ALA A 75 -0.64 23.98 -13.53
CA ALA A 75 -0.13 24.32 -14.85
C ALA A 75 -0.39 23.23 -15.93
N GLY A 76 -1.10 22.13 -15.59
CA GLY A 76 -1.47 21.07 -16.52
C GLY A 76 -0.41 19.97 -16.68
N MET A 77 0.59 19.90 -15.80
CA MET A 77 1.57 18.84 -15.75
C MET A 77 1.12 17.71 -14.80
N LYS A 78 1.85 16.60 -14.78
CA LYS A 78 1.55 15.38 -14.03
C LYS A 78 2.66 15.07 -13.02
N PRO A 79 2.66 15.70 -11.84
CA PRO A 79 3.73 15.51 -10.87
C PRO A 79 3.63 14.14 -10.17
N ILE A 80 4.79 13.51 -10.05
CA ILE A 80 5.04 12.31 -9.24
C ILE A 80 6.06 12.70 -8.18
N CYS A 81 5.68 12.68 -6.90
CA CYS A 81 6.51 13.08 -5.78
C CYS A 81 6.98 11.85 -5.01
N HIS A 82 8.21 11.87 -4.48
CA HIS A 82 8.72 10.79 -3.65
C HIS A 82 9.40 11.31 -2.38
N SER A 83 9.11 10.63 -1.27
CA SER A 83 9.89 10.65 -0.03
C SER A 83 9.64 9.35 0.75
N PHE A 84 10.31 9.17 1.90
CA PHE A 84 9.92 8.10 2.83
C PHE A 84 8.51 8.29 3.35
N GLY A 85 7.81 7.19 3.63
CA GLY A 85 6.41 7.17 4.04
C GLY A 85 6.01 8.24 5.05
N PRO A 86 6.69 8.40 6.22
CA PRO A 86 6.33 9.43 7.20
C PRO A 86 6.50 10.85 6.67
N PHE A 87 7.44 11.07 5.77
CA PHE A 87 7.74 12.39 5.24
C PHE A 87 6.88 12.72 4.02
N ALA A 88 6.48 11.71 3.28
CA ALA A 88 5.49 11.80 2.21
C ALA A 88 4.03 11.85 2.74
N SER A 89 3.83 11.78 4.05
CA SER A 89 2.51 11.84 4.69
C SER A 89 2.47 12.95 5.76
N ARG A 90 2.76 12.65 7.03
CA ARG A 90 2.55 13.59 8.16
C ARG A 90 3.34 14.89 8.04
N ARG A 91 4.60 14.87 7.50
CA ARG A 91 5.43 16.08 7.40
C ARG A 91 4.89 17.12 6.42
N CYS A 92 4.18 16.69 5.38
CA CYS A 92 3.65 17.55 4.33
C CYS A 92 2.11 17.49 4.22
N PHE A 93 1.44 17.02 5.29
CA PHE A 93 0.02 16.71 5.24
C PHE A 93 -0.85 17.93 4.93
N ASP A 94 -0.55 19.10 5.50
CA ASP A 94 -1.31 20.32 5.24
C ASP A 94 -1.26 20.71 3.75
N GLN A 95 -0.08 20.62 3.12
CA GLN A 95 0.07 20.88 1.70
C GLN A 95 -0.64 19.83 0.84
N LEU A 96 -0.63 18.55 1.25
CA LEU A 96 -1.41 17.51 0.59
C LEU A 96 -2.90 17.81 0.66
N PHE A 97 -3.38 18.20 1.82
CA PHE A 97 -4.80 18.49 2.03
C PHE A 97 -5.24 19.75 1.26
N LEU A 98 -4.49 20.86 1.40
CA LEU A 98 -4.84 22.15 0.80
C LEU A 98 -4.43 22.27 -0.67
N SER A 99 -3.11 22.12 -0.95
CA SER A 99 -2.60 22.40 -2.31
C SER A 99 -2.98 21.32 -3.31
N ALA A 100 -3.13 20.07 -2.89
CA ALA A 100 -3.53 18.98 -3.76
C ALA A 100 -5.04 18.69 -3.65
N GLY A 101 -5.51 18.20 -2.49
CA GLY A 101 -6.89 17.74 -2.32
C GLY A 101 -7.93 18.85 -2.51
N TYR A 102 -7.88 19.89 -1.66
CA TYR A 102 -8.83 21.00 -1.71
C TYR A 102 -8.67 21.83 -3.00
N GLY A 103 -7.41 22.04 -3.43
CA GLY A 103 -7.08 22.72 -4.69
C GLY A 103 -7.46 21.94 -5.95
N LYS A 104 -7.90 20.67 -5.82
CA LYS A 104 -8.26 19.77 -6.94
C LYS A 104 -7.12 19.59 -7.94
N ASN A 105 -5.89 19.53 -7.44
CA ASN A 105 -4.69 19.30 -8.24
C ASN A 105 -4.34 17.82 -8.25
N ASP A 106 -4.13 17.27 -9.44
CA ASP A 106 -3.86 15.84 -9.64
C ASP A 106 -2.40 15.54 -9.38
N ILE A 107 -2.09 14.96 -8.23
CA ILE A 107 -0.72 14.59 -7.85
C ILE A 107 -0.61 13.11 -7.50
N THR A 108 0.55 12.51 -7.79
CA THR A 108 0.91 11.16 -7.33
C THR A 108 2.01 11.27 -6.29
N VAL A 109 1.83 10.65 -5.13
CA VAL A 109 2.81 10.66 -4.04
C VAL A 109 3.23 9.23 -3.72
N ILE A 110 4.52 8.99 -3.75
CA ILE A 110 5.16 7.72 -3.42
C ILE A 110 5.72 7.84 -2.01
N GLY A 111 5.19 7.04 -1.09
CA GLY A 111 5.73 6.85 0.26
C GLY A 111 6.51 5.56 0.32
N SER A 112 7.84 5.62 0.31
CA SER A 112 8.66 4.42 0.42
C SER A 112 8.89 3.99 1.86
N ASP A 113 9.20 2.70 2.04
CA ASP A 113 9.38 2.03 3.32
C ASP A 113 8.16 2.10 4.25
N PRO A 114 6.99 1.57 3.83
CA PRO A 114 5.81 1.56 4.67
C PRO A 114 6.00 0.70 5.93
N GLY A 115 5.53 1.21 7.07
CA GLY A 115 5.50 0.50 8.33
C GLY A 115 6.86 -0.12 8.72
N ILE A 116 6.88 -1.38 9.10
CA ILE A 116 8.09 -2.08 9.56
C ILE A 116 9.16 -2.28 8.48
N THR A 117 8.86 -2.04 7.19
CA THR A 117 9.85 -2.15 6.11
C THR A 117 10.94 -1.07 6.19
N ALA A 118 10.73 -0.02 6.98
CA ALA A 118 11.75 0.97 7.31
C ALA A 118 12.93 0.39 8.11
N ALA A 119 12.71 -0.72 8.81
CA ALA A 119 13.74 -1.55 9.46
C ALA A 119 14.73 -0.74 10.33
N PHE A 120 16.00 -0.74 9.98
CA PHE A 120 17.07 -0.07 10.73
C PHE A 120 16.96 1.47 10.75
N ASN A 121 16.12 2.09 9.91
CA ASN A 121 15.82 3.51 9.99
C ASN A 121 15.05 3.87 11.27
N GLY A 122 14.40 2.89 11.90
CA GLY A 122 13.74 3.02 13.19
C GLY A 122 12.38 3.70 13.16
N GLY A 123 11.81 3.86 14.36
CA GLY A 123 10.42 4.33 14.53
C GLY A 123 10.14 5.71 13.95
N THR A 124 11.13 6.59 13.84
CA THR A 124 10.95 7.91 13.20
C THR A 124 10.67 7.81 11.69
N HIS A 125 11.03 6.67 11.07
CA HIS A 125 10.87 6.38 9.65
C HIS A 125 9.80 5.32 9.38
N MET A 126 9.10 4.83 10.40
CA MET A 126 8.01 3.85 10.29
C MET A 126 6.67 4.58 10.27
N PRO A 127 6.03 4.73 9.10
CA PRO A 127 4.69 5.30 9.03
C PRO A 127 3.67 4.24 9.44
N PHE A 128 3.11 4.37 10.63
CA PHE A 128 1.98 3.56 11.09
C PHE A 128 0.65 4.31 10.97
N GLU A 129 0.67 5.54 10.44
CA GLU A 129 -0.46 6.47 10.35
C GLU A 129 -0.71 7.01 8.94
N ASP A 130 0.12 6.70 7.98
CA ASP A 130 0.09 7.28 6.64
C ASP A 130 -1.22 7.00 5.88
N VAL A 131 -1.69 5.75 5.88
CA VAL A 131 -2.99 5.41 5.28
C VAL A 131 -4.13 6.17 5.96
N ALA A 132 -4.12 6.25 7.30
CA ALA A 132 -5.15 6.98 8.06
C ALA A 132 -5.21 8.45 7.63
N LEU A 133 -4.07 9.12 7.51
CA LEU A 133 -3.97 10.50 7.05
C LEU A 133 -4.56 10.67 5.64
N TYR A 134 -4.10 9.87 4.68
CA TYR A 134 -4.60 9.97 3.31
C TYR A 134 -6.08 9.60 3.18
N ARG A 135 -6.61 8.70 4.02
CA ARG A 135 -8.05 8.38 4.02
C ARG A 135 -8.93 9.59 4.37
N THR A 136 -8.42 10.57 5.09
CA THR A 136 -9.15 11.81 5.42
C THR A 136 -9.24 12.80 4.24
N ILE A 137 -8.42 12.65 3.19
CA ILE A 137 -8.49 13.51 2.00
C ILE A 137 -9.61 12.99 1.08
N PRO A 138 -10.68 13.75 0.78
CA PRO A 138 -11.85 13.27 0.03
C PRO A 138 -11.52 12.66 -1.34
N THR A 139 -10.54 13.20 -2.04
CA THR A 139 -10.17 12.78 -3.41
C THR A 139 -9.04 11.76 -3.46
N ALA A 140 -8.58 11.25 -2.31
CA ALA A 140 -7.43 10.36 -2.28
C ALA A 140 -7.75 8.96 -2.83
N ILE A 141 -6.81 8.42 -3.61
CA ILE A 141 -6.73 7.02 -4.00
C ILE A 141 -5.51 6.43 -3.31
N ILE A 142 -5.67 5.32 -2.59
CA ILE A 142 -4.60 4.73 -1.77
C ILE A 142 -4.34 3.30 -2.23
N CYS A 143 -3.12 3.04 -2.69
CA CYS A 143 -2.63 1.71 -3.05
C CYS A 143 -1.47 1.32 -2.13
N ASP A 144 -1.57 0.17 -1.48
CA ASP A 144 -0.48 -0.46 -0.72
C ASP A 144 0.02 -1.65 -1.53
N THR A 145 1.17 -1.52 -2.17
CA THR A 145 1.60 -2.43 -3.23
C THR A 145 2.02 -3.79 -2.70
N THR A 146 1.42 -4.84 -3.23
CA THR A 146 1.69 -6.24 -2.90
C THR A 146 2.95 -6.76 -3.58
N ASP A 147 3.14 -6.43 -4.86
CA ASP A 147 4.31 -6.82 -5.64
C ASP A 147 4.71 -5.76 -6.67
N VAL A 148 5.80 -6.01 -7.38
CA VAL A 148 6.34 -5.07 -8.37
C VAL A 148 5.46 -4.95 -9.63
N THR A 149 4.64 -5.96 -9.94
CA THR A 149 3.66 -5.92 -11.04
C THR A 149 2.56 -4.92 -10.72
N MET A 150 1.99 -5.00 -9.52
CA MET A 150 0.99 -4.04 -9.03
C MET A 150 1.56 -2.62 -8.97
N LEU A 151 2.78 -2.44 -8.45
CA LEU A 151 3.45 -1.13 -8.41
C LEU A 151 3.53 -0.50 -9.79
N ARG A 152 4.05 -1.24 -10.76
CA ARG A 152 4.20 -0.75 -12.12
C ARG A 152 2.87 -0.36 -12.74
N ALA A 153 1.89 -1.25 -12.65
CA ALA A 153 0.55 -1.01 -13.18
C ALA A 153 -0.10 0.23 -12.55
N PHE A 154 -0.03 0.35 -11.22
CA PHE A 154 -0.60 1.51 -10.50
C PHE A 154 0.03 2.82 -10.95
N LEU A 155 1.35 2.92 -11.08
CA LEU A 155 2.03 4.15 -11.49
C LEU A 155 1.66 4.59 -12.92
N PHE A 156 1.55 3.63 -13.86
CA PHE A 156 1.07 3.94 -15.22
C PHE A 156 -0.36 4.44 -15.25
N MET A 157 -1.23 3.91 -14.38
CA MET A 157 -2.61 4.40 -14.23
C MET A 157 -2.64 5.77 -13.55
N ALA A 158 -1.88 5.91 -12.45
CA ALA A 158 -1.94 7.07 -11.55
C ALA A 158 -1.64 8.41 -12.23
N LYS A 159 -0.75 8.43 -13.24
CA LYS A 159 -0.39 9.65 -13.98
C LYS A 159 -1.60 10.31 -14.68
N ASP A 160 -2.63 9.54 -15.00
CA ASP A 160 -3.81 10.01 -15.75
C ASP A 160 -5.08 10.04 -14.87
N MET A 161 -5.01 9.61 -13.62
CA MET A 161 -6.15 9.64 -12.70
C MET A 161 -6.27 10.98 -11.98
N PRO A 162 -7.51 11.46 -11.73
CA PRO A 162 -7.74 12.67 -10.97
C PRO A 162 -7.44 12.48 -9.47
N GLY A 163 -7.23 13.59 -8.77
CA GLY A 163 -7.09 13.68 -7.33
C GLY A 163 -5.71 13.32 -6.80
N VAL A 164 -5.65 13.07 -5.51
CA VAL A 164 -4.42 12.71 -4.80
C VAL A 164 -4.26 11.19 -4.82
N LYS A 165 -3.19 10.69 -5.44
CA LYS A 165 -2.84 9.26 -5.47
C LYS A 165 -1.68 9.04 -4.52
N PHE A 166 -1.87 8.15 -3.56
CA PHE A 166 -0.84 7.71 -2.63
C PHE A 166 -0.50 6.25 -2.86
N VAL A 167 0.77 5.96 -3.07
CA VAL A 167 1.26 4.60 -3.23
C VAL A 167 2.31 4.29 -2.18
N ARG A 168 2.08 3.25 -1.41
CA ARG A 168 3.04 2.69 -0.45
C ARG A 168 3.88 1.64 -1.17
N VAL A 169 5.19 1.76 -1.06
CA VAL A 169 6.12 0.88 -1.78
C VAL A 169 7.31 0.48 -0.93
N GLY A 170 7.63 -0.80 -0.91
CA GLY A 170 8.90 -1.29 -0.36
C GLY A 170 10.10 -0.88 -1.23
N ARG A 171 11.33 -1.11 -0.74
CA ARG A 171 12.57 -0.96 -1.51
C ARG A 171 13.25 -2.28 -1.83
N LYS A 172 12.95 -3.30 -1.03
CA LYS A 172 13.55 -4.64 -1.12
C LYS A 172 12.74 -5.57 -2.00
N THR A 173 12.90 -6.85 -1.79
CA THR A 173 12.19 -7.93 -2.47
C THR A 173 10.72 -7.99 -2.08
N SER A 174 9.86 -8.34 -3.03
CA SER A 174 8.48 -8.77 -2.81
C SER A 174 8.30 -10.25 -3.12
N TYR A 175 7.09 -10.75 -2.95
CA TYR A 175 6.69 -12.08 -3.41
C TYR A 175 5.76 -11.91 -4.61
N PRO A 176 6.06 -12.50 -5.78
CA PRO A 176 5.19 -12.38 -6.95
C PRO A 176 3.82 -13.00 -6.67
N VAL A 177 2.77 -12.22 -6.89
CA VAL A 177 1.36 -12.61 -6.73
C VAL A 177 0.63 -12.51 -8.06
N TYR A 178 0.92 -11.47 -8.83
CA TYR A 178 0.21 -11.12 -10.04
C TYR A 178 1.01 -11.44 -11.31
N PRO A 179 0.38 -12.12 -12.31
CA PRO A 179 0.91 -12.15 -13.67
C PRO A 179 1.16 -10.74 -14.21
N GLU A 180 2.14 -10.58 -15.11
CA GLU A 180 2.52 -9.26 -15.65
C GLU A 180 1.41 -8.60 -16.50
N ASP A 181 0.50 -9.40 -17.05
CA ASP A 181 -0.64 -8.99 -17.87
C ASP A 181 -1.92 -8.75 -17.04
N THR A 182 -1.82 -8.72 -15.71
CA THR A 182 -2.97 -8.47 -14.83
C THR A 182 -3.55 -7.08 -15.06
N GLU A 183 -4.85 -7.02 -15.35
CA GLU A 183 -5.60 -5.78 -15.45
C GLU A 183 -6.06 -5.33 -14.05
N PHE A 184 -5.51 -4.22 -13.58
CA PHE A 184 -5.88 -3.58 -12.32
C PHE A 184 -6.93 -2.51 -12.55
N LYS A 185 -7.89 -2.41 -11.61
CA LYS A 185 -8.93 -1.39 -11.63
C LYS A 185 -9.14 -0.80 -10.25
N VAL A 186 -9.03 0.51 -10.12
CA VAL A 186 -9.26 1.23 -8.86
C VAL A 186 -10.63 0.92 -8.28
N GLY A 187 -10.69 0.59 -7.00
CA GLY A 187 -11.91 0.19 -6.31
C GLY A 187 -12.38 -1.23 -6.62
N LYS A 188 -11.53 -2.08 -7.22
CA LYS A 188 -11.78 -3.50 -7.42
C LYS A 188 -10.66 -4.34 -6.83
N GLY A 189 -11.04 -5.22 -5.90
CA GLY A 189 -10.12 -6.15 -5.24
C GLY A 189 -9.98 -7.47 -6.01
N PHE A 190 -9.00 -8.26 -5.59
CA PHE A 190 -8.70 -9.57 -6.17
C PHE A 190 -8.91 -10.68 -5.14
N VAL A 191 -9.70 -11.68 -5.51
CA VAL A 191 -9.78 -12.94 -4.77
C VAL A 191 -8.59 -13.79 -5.20
N LEU A 192 -7.56 -13.81 -4.36
CA LEU A 192 -6.33 -14.57 -4.60
C LEU A 192 -6.54 -16.06 -4.30
N ARG A 193 -7.39 -16.34 -3.33
CA ARG A 193 -7.79 -17.68 -2.94
C ARG A 193 -9.26 -17.64 -2.50
N ASP A 194 -10.06 -18.61 -2.90
CA ASP A 194 -11.43 -18.75 -2.42
C ASP A 194 -11.52 -19.61 -1.16
N GLY A 195 -12.60 -19.44 -0.38
CA GLY A 195 -12.82 -20.18 0.87
C GLY A 195 -14.19 -19.90 1.46
N THR A 196 -14.58 -20.69 2.49
CA THR A 196 -15.93 -20.69 3.04
C THR A 196 -16.02 -20.43 4.54
N ASP A 197 -14.94 -20.65 5.30
CA ASP A 197 -14.99 -20.56 6.76
C ASP A 197 -14.64 -19.17 7.31
N ALA A 198 -13.73 -18.47 6.64
CA ALA A 198 -13.36 -17.08 6.92
C ALA A 198 -12.79 -16.40 5.68
N THR A 199 -12.65 -15.09 5.73
CA THR A 199 -11.95 -14.30 4.70
C THR A 199 -10.86 -13.45 5.35
N ILE A 200 -9.65 -13.53 4.80
CA ILE A 200 -8.55 -12.61 5.13
C ILE A 200 -8.51 -11.54 4.05
N ILE A 201 -8.59 -10.26 4.44
CA ILE A 201 -8.37 -9.10 3.55
C ILE A 201 -7.03 -8.49 3.94
N ALA A 202 -6.04 -8.57 3.06
CA ALA A 202 -4.67 -8.16 3.35
C ALA A 202 -4.15 -7.18 2.30
N SER A 203 -3.29 -6.23 2.70
CA SER A 203 -2.65 -5.30 1.79
C SER A 203 -1.12 -5.29 1.92
N GLY A 204 -0.46 -4.91 0.85
CA GLY A 204 0.99 -4.76 0.83
C GLY A 204 1.73 -6.04 1.22
N ILE A 205 2.73 -5.92 2.09
CA ILE A 205 3.54 -7.06 2.53
C ILE A 205 2.73 -8.14 3.26
N MET A 206 1.57 -7.78 3.83
CA MET A 206 0.75 -8.72 4.58
C MET A 206 -0.03 -9.69 3.69
N VAL A 207 -0.08 -9.47 2.37
CA VAL A 207 -0.66 -10.44 1.43
C VAL A 207 0.13 -11.75 1.41
N HIS A 208 1.47 -11.67 1.48
CA HIS A 208 2.31 -12.86 1.63
C HIS A 208 1.98 -13.65 2.90
N GLU A 209 1.92 -12.97 4.03
CA GLU A 209 1.58 -13.60 5.33
C GLU A 209 0.17 -14.20 5.30
N ALA A 210 -0.80 -13.53 4.67
CA ALA A 210 -2.16 -14.02 4.53
C ALA A 210 -2.24 -15.30 3.68
N LEU A 211 -1.49 -15.37 2.58
CA LEU A 211 -1.43 -16.58 1.74
C LEU A 211 -0.76 -17.74 2.48
N GLN A 212 0.32 -17.49 3.24
CA GLN A 212 0.95 -18.50 4.08
C GLN A 212 0.00 -18.99 5.19
N ALA A 213 -0.71 -18.07 5.86
CA ALA A 213 -1.71 -18.41 6.86
C ALA A 213 -2.84 -19.28 6.27
N ALA A 214 -3.32 -18.96 5.09
CA ALA A 214 -4.36 -19.73 4.41
C ALA A 214 -3.90 -21.16 4.07
N ILE A 215 -2.61 -21.35 3.69
CA ILE A 215 -2.03 -22.68 3.46
C ILE A 215 -1.97 -23.49 4.77
N LYS A 216 -1.56 -22.87 5.89
CA LYS A 216 -1.53 -23.52 7.21
C LYS A 216 -2.93 -23.91 7.68
N LEU A 217 -3.92 -23.04 7.51
CA LEU A 217 -5.32 -23.29 7.89
C LEU A 217 -5.95 -24.41 7.06
N GLU A 218 -5.64 -24.49 5.75
CA GLU A 218 -6.10 -25.59 4.89
C GLU A 218 -5.58 -26.96 5.37
N ALA A 219 -4.32 -27.02 5.81
CA ALA A 219 -3.75 -28.25 6.38
C ALA A 219 -4.49 -28.70 7.65
N GLU A 220 -5.21 -27.79 8.33
CA GLU A 220 -6.06 -28.08 9.48
C GLU A 220 -7.54 -28.26 9.10
N GLY A 221 -7.88 -28.25 7.80
CA GLY A 221 -9.25 -28.43 7.30
C GLY A 221 -10.11 -27.17 7.36
N ILE A 222 -9.52 -25.98 7.54
CA ILE A 222 -10.21 -24.68 7.57
C ILE A 222 -10.04 -23.99 6.21
N SER A 223 -11.17 -23.77 5.51
CA SER A 223 -11.19 -23.18 4.17
C SER A 223 -11.29 -21.64 4.24
N VAL A 224 -10.20 -20.95 3.91
CA VAL A 224 -10.09 -19.49 4.06
C VAL A 224 -9.90 -18.80 2.72
N ALA A 225 -10.73 -17.79 2.44
CA ALA A 225 -10.53 -16.89 1.31
C ALA A 225 -9.45 -15.85 1.63
N VAL A 226 -8.67 -15.46 0.62
CA VAL A 226 -7.69 -14.36 0.70
C VAL A 226 -8.01 -13.34 -0.36
N ILE A 227 -8.20 -12.08 0.06
CA ILE A 227 -8.50 -10.95 -0.80
C ILE A 227 -7.41 -9.89 -0.65
N ASP A 228 -6.88 -9.43 -1.79
CA ASP A 228 -6.09 -8.20 -1.86
C ASP A 228 -7.02 -7.09 -2.38
N PRO A 229 -7.28 -6.02 -1.63
CA PRO A 229 -8.20 -4.97 -2.05
C PRO A 229 -7.69 -4.11 -3.20
N PHE A 230 -6.41 -4.23 -3.61
CA PHE A 230 -5.68 -3.36 -4.55
C PHE A 230 -5.65 -1.90 -4.10
N THR A 231 -6.82 -1.30 -3.83
CA THR A 231 -6.92 0.05 -3.27
C THR A 231 -7.66 0.01 -1.92
N ILE A 232 -7.07 0.64 -0.90
CA ILE A 232 -7.70 0.82 0.41
C ILE A 232 -8.78 1.92 0.33
N LYS A 233 -8.56 2.89 -0.57
CA LYS A 233 -9.52 3.94 -0.91
C LYS A 233 -9.44 4.24 -2.40
N PRO A 234 -10.57 4.13 -3.15
CA PRO A 234 -11.81 3.50 -2.72
C PRO A 234 -11.64 2.00 -2.48
N LEU A 235 -12.32 1.48 -1.48
CA LEU A 235 -12.38 0.05 -1.19
C LEU A 235 -13.44 -0.61 -2.09
N ASP A 236 -13.22 -1.86 -2.52
CA ASP A 236 -14.25 -2.69 -3.16
C ASP A 236 -15.27 -3.18 -2.12
N THR A 237 -16.22 -2.30 -1.78
CA THR A 237 -17.24 -2.58 -0.77
C THR A 237 -18.17 -3.73 -1.17
N GLU A 238 -18.44 -3.89 -2.46
CA GLU A 238 -19.27 -5.00 -2.99
C GLU A 238 -18.60 -6.34 -2.69
N LEU A 239 -17.30 -6.47 -3.00
CA LEU A 239 -16.53 -7.68 -2.75
C LEU A 239 -16.41 -7.97 -1.24
N VAL A 240 -16.19 -6.94 -0.42
CA VAL A 240 -16.12 -7.09 1.05
C VAL A 240 -17.44 -7.62 1.61
N LEU A 241 -18.58 -7.07 1.18
CA LEU A 241 -19.90 -7.49 1.64
C LEU A 241 -20.27 -8.89 1.11
N GLU A 242 -19.90 -9.22 -0.13
CA GLU A 242 -20.08 -10.56 -0.69
C GLU A 242 -19.41 -11.62 0.20
N TYR A 243 -18.12 -11.41 0.51
CA TYR A 243 -17.36 -12.36 1.31
C TYR A 243 -17.74 -12.33 2.80
N ALA A 244 -18.24 -11.21 3.31
CA ALA A 244 -18.84 -11.14 4.64
C ALA A 244 -20.05 -12.05 4.77
N LYS A 245 -20.95 -12.01 3.80
CA LYS A 245 -22.13 -12.91 3.72
C LYS A 245 -21.73 -14.36 3.50
N LYS A 246 -20.76 -14.61 2.64
CA LYS A 246 -20.28 -15.94 2.29
C LYS A 246 -19.65 -16.67 3.48
N THR A 247 -18.77 -15.98 4.24
CA THR A 247 -17.94 -16.62 5.27
C THR A 247 -18.34 -16.29 6.70
N GLY A 248 -19.04 -15.17 6.94
CA GLY A 248 -19.47 -14.72 8.26
C GLY A 248 -18.32 -14.29 9.20
N ALA A 249 -17.07 -14.38 8.75
CA ALA A 249 -15.86 -14.00 9.52
C ALA A 249 -14.85 -13.29 8.61
N ILE A 250 -14.52 -12.06 8.93
CA ILE A 250 -13.55 -11.23 8.20
C ILE A 250 -12.37 -10.91 9.12
N VAL A 251 -11.16 -11.19 8.65
CA VAL A 251 -9.91 -10.80 9.32
C VAL A 251 -9.13 -9.90 8.39
N THR A 252 -8.73 -8.72 8.85
CA THR A 252 -7.84 -7.84 8.07
C THR A 252 -6.39 -8.04 8.50
N ALA A 253 -5.46 -7.86 7.56
CA ALA A 253 -4.02 -7.89 7.84
C ALA A 253 -3.32 -6.71 7.13
N GLU A 254 -2.69 -5.83 7.92
CA GLU A 254 -2.06 -4.61 7.43
C GLU A 254 -0.77 -4.24 8.17
N ASN A 255 0.18 -3.68 7.46
CA ASN A 255 1.42 -3.12 8.03
C ASN A 255 1.21 -1.63 8.37
N HIS A 256 0.28 -1.37 9.28
CA HIS A 256 -0.20 -0.05 9.69
C HIS A 256 -0.84 -0.17 11.08
N ASN A 257 -1.04 0.95 11.78
CA ASN A 257 -1.81 0.96 13.02
C ASN A 257 -3.25 0.48 12.75
N LYS A 258 -3.84 -0.25 13.69
CA LYS A 258 -5.25 -0.67 13.66
C LYS A 258 -6.24 0.48 13.51
N ILE A 259 -5.80 1.72 13.83
CA ILE A 259 -6.60 2.93 13.78
C ILE A 259 -6.47 3.58 12.41
N GLY A 260 -7.57 3.70 11.69
CA GLY A 260 -7.68 4.49 10.47
C GLY A 260 -7.18 3.82 9.18
N GLY A 261 -6.57 2.61 9.25
CA GLY A 261 -6.07 1.85 8.11
C GLY A 261 -7.11 0.97 7.42
N LEU A 262 -6.66 -0.18 6.91
CA LEU A 262 -7.49 -1.17 6.21
C LEU A 262 -8.57 -1.75 7.11
N TYR A 263 -8.24 -2.09 8.38
CA TYR A 263 -9.23 -2.58 9.35
C TYR A 263 -10.39 -1.60 9.50
N SER A 264 -10.08 -0.32 9.69
CA SER A 264 -11.11 0.72 9.81
C SER A 264 -11.97 0.81 8.54
N ALA A 265 -11.36 0.80 7.35
CA ALA A 265 -12.08 0.86 6.08
C ALA A 265 -13.05 -0.33 5.88
N VAL A 266 -12.57 -1.54 6.20
CA VAL A 266 -13.40 -2.75 6.13
C VAL A 266 -14.51 -2.70 7.18
N LYS A 267 -14.19 -2.28 8.41
CA LYS A 267 -15.15 -2.20 9.51
C LYS A 267 -16.29 -1.20 9.24
N GLU A 268 -15.96 -0.05 8.65
CA GLU A 268 -16.92 0.97 8.21
C GLU A 268 -17.88 0.43 7.12
N THR A 269 -17.39 -0.51 6.28
CA THR A 269 -18.19 -1.16 5.22
C THR A 269 -19.13 -2.21 5.77
N LEU A 270 -18.72 -2.98 6.78
CA LEU A 270 -19.43 -4.19 7.22
C LEU A 270 -20.69 -3.93 8.03
N ASP A 271 -20.78 -2.80 8.74
CA ASP A 271 -21.94 -2.43 9.59
C ASP A 271 -22.52 -3.58 10.43
N GLY A 272 -21.65 -4.47 10.90
CA GLY A 272 -22.03 -5.63 11.73
C GLY A 272 -22.38 -6.93 10.97
N GLU A 273 -22.29 -6.95 9.67
CA GLU A 273 -22.67 -8.13 8.83
C GLU A 273 -21.79 -9.38 9.03
N ALA A 274 -20.59 -9.25 9.63
CA ALA A 274 -19.72 -10.36 9.92
C ALA A 274 -18.95 -10.15 11.24
N LYS A 275 -18.48 -11.25 11.82
CA LYS A 275 -17.50 -11.18 12.93
C LYS A 275 -16.17 -10.70 12.38
N THR A 276 -15.48 -9.84 13.12
CA THR A 276 -14.23 -9.24 12.65
C THR A 276 -13.07 -9.51 13.60
N GLY A 277 -11.90 -9.73 13.00
CA GLY A 277 -10.58 -9.73 13.63
C GLY A 277 -9.61 -8.88 12.82
N TYR A 278 -8.46 -8.59 13.38
CA TYR A 278 -7.39 -7.86 12.67
C TYR A 278 -6.01 -8.31 13.11
N VAL A 279 -5.04 -8.14 12.21
CA VAL A 279 -3.61 -8.20 12.47
C VAL A 279 -3.01 -6.89 11.96
N ALA A 280 -2.56 -6.05 12.89
CA ALA A 280 -2.08 -4.68 12.64
C ALA A 280 -1.17 -4.26 13.79
N ILE A 281 -0.53 -3.10 13.68
CA ILE A 281 0.23 -2.49 14.78
C ILE A 281 -0.74 -2.04 15.89
N GLU A 282 -0.45 -2.44 17.13
CA GLU A 282 -1.21 -2.12 18.34
C GLU A 282 -0.83 -0.74 18.87
N ASP A 283 -1.45 0.31 18.40
CA ASP A 283 -1.33 1.71 18.87
C ASP A 283 -0.03 2.05 19.63
N GLU A 284 1.10 1.70 19.04
CA GLU A 284 2.43 1.88 19.58
C GLU A 284 3.40 2.47 18.53
N PHE A 285 4.51 3.04 18.98
CA PHE A 285 5.55 3.55 18.10
C PHE A 285 6.46 2.44 17.59
N GLY A 286 7.05 2.66 16.42
CA GLY A 286 8.07 1.78 15.85
C GLY A 286 9.39 1.81 16.60
N GLU A 287 10.21 0.78 16.37
CA GLU A 287 11.55 0.66 16.96
C GLU A 287 12.58 0.23 15.92
N VAL A 288 13.87 0.23 16.26
CA VAL A 288 14.96 -0.13 15.36
C VAL A 288 15.18 -1.64 15.34
N GLY A 289 15.26 -2.23 14.16
CA GLY A 289 15.59 -3.66 14.02
C GLY A 289 15.56 -4.15 12.58
N PRO A 290 16.06 -5.36 12.31
CA PRO A 290 15.84 -6.03 11.04
C PRO A 290 14.35 -6.33 10.83
N GLN A 291 13.89 -6.32 9.59
CA GLN A 291 12.47 -6.48 9.25
C GLN A 291 11.86 -7.77 9.85
N ASP A 292 12.58 -8.88 9.84
CA ASP A 292 12.10 -10.16 10.40
C ASP A 292 11.89 -10.10 11.92
N TYR A 293 12.79 -9.40 12.64
CA TYR A 293 12.61 -9.12 14.06
C TYR A 293 11.35 -8.27 14.29
N LEU A 294 11.22 -7.18 13.54
CA LEU A 294 10.06 -6.26 13.67
C LEU A 294 8.75 -6.94 13.32
N ARG A 295 8.75 -7.83 12.31
CA ARG A 295 7.59 -8.63 11.95
C ARG A 295 7.13 -9.49 13.14
N THR A 296 8.07 -10.14 13.83
CA THR A 296 7.77 -10.94 15.02
C THR A 296 7.40 -10.06 16.22
N ARG A 297 8.14 -8.96 16.44
CA ARG A 297 7.92 -8.00 17.54
C ARG A 297 6.52 -7.36 17.50
N PHE A 298 6.04 -7.03 16.32
CA PHE A 298 4.73 -6.43 16.11
C PHE A 298 3.64 -7.44 15.73
N ASP A 299 3.93 -8.74 15.85
CA ASP A 299 2.99 -9.84 15.59
C ASP A 299 2.37 -9.82 14.17
N LEU A 300 3.09 -9.23 13.19
CA LEU A 300 2.69 -9.18 11.79
C LEU A 300 3.09 -10.46 11.05
N THR A 301 2.61 -11.61 11.54
CA THR A 301 3.03 -12.95 11.10
C THR A 301 1.85 -13.78 10.63
N ASP A 302 2.11 -14.73 9.76
CA ASP A 302 1.15 -15.73 9.31
C ASP A 302 0.59 -16.56 10.48
N ASP A 303 1.42 -16.91 11.50
CA ASP A 303 0.97 -17.62 12.69
C ASP A 303 -0.03 -16.78 13.51
N HIS A 304 0.18 -15.48 13.60
CA HIS A 304 -0.80 -14.61 14.26
C HIS A 304 -2.10 -14.51 13.45
N ILE A 305 -2.00 -14.41 12.12
CA ILE A 305 -3.19 -14.43 11.26
C ILE A 305 -3.98 -15.73 11.48
N VAL A 306 -3.31 -16.90 11.52
CA VAL A 306 -3.95 -18.19 11.82
C VAL A 306 -4.71 -18.15 13.14
N ARG A 307 -4.08 -17.64 14.22
CA ARG A 307 -4.71 -17.51 15.54
C ARG A 307 -5.97 -16.62 15.48
N VAL A 308 -5.84 -15.42 14.90
CA VAL A 308 -6.96 -14.45 14.80
C VAL A 308 -8.10 -15.00 13.94
N VAL A 309 -7.81 -15.72 12.86
CA VAL A 309 -8.83 -16.37 12.02
C VAL A 309 -9.62 -17.40 12.87
N LYS A 310 -8.96 -18.29 13.60
CA LYS A 310 -9.61 -19.29 14.47
C LYS A 310 -10.48 -18.62 15.54
N GLU A 311 -9.95 -17.59 16.20
CA GLU A 311 -10.70 -16.82 17.19
C GLU A 311 -11.93 -16.11 16.58
N THR A 312 -11.82 -15.61 15.34
CA THR A 312 -12.92 -14.94 14.66
C THR A 312 -14.00 -15.91 14.20
N ILE A 313 -13.60 -17.10 13.72
CA ILE A 313 -14.53 -18.18 13.41
C ILE A 313 -15.30 -18.62 14.67
N ALA A 314 -14.62 -18.77 15.80
CA ALA A 314 -15.27 -19.16 17.06
C ALA A 314 -16.30 -18.16 17.57
N LYS A 315 -16.25 -16.90 17.13
CA LYS A 315 -17.24 -15.85 17.46
C LYS A 315 -18.53 -15.94 16.62
N LYS A 316 -18.57 -16.80 15.61
CA LYS A 316 -19.80 -16.94 14.75
C LYS A 316 -20.95 -17.59 15.50
N GLY A 317 -20.68 -18.30 16.60
CA GLY A 317 -21.71 -18.95 17.44
C GLY A 317 -21.69 -20.43 17.24
#